data_79f5f1fa1ad7041a4d2935115adec7e8
#
_entry.id   79f5f1fa1ad7041a4d2935115adec7e8
#
_cell.length_a   1.000
_cell.length_b   1.000
_cell.length_c   1.000
_cell.angle_alpha   90.00
_cell.angle_beta   90.00
_cell.angle_gamma   90.00
#
_symmetry.space_group_name_H-M   'P 1'
#
loop_
_entity.id
_entity.type
_entity.pdbx_description
1 polymer ?
#
loop_
_entity_poly.entity_id
_entity_poly.type
_entity_poly.pdbx_seq_one_letter_code
_entity_poly.pdbx_strand_id
1 'polypeptide(L)'
;MDFLQPGTRIDRYGSDFGSFTSSEGIPYKMRSVAPGTDLKPYSVFEVVKPINVKAGEIAPWFDEPGGGIQYLLPDTVDELLDAGVLRRIK
;
A
#
# COMPACT_ATOMS: atom_id res chain seq x y z
N MET A 1 2.34 3.49 16.56
CA MET A 1 1.72 2.46 15.72
C MET A 1 0.34 2.94 15.30
N ASP A 2 0.04 2.76 14.03
CA ASP A 2 -1.22 3.25 13.48
C ASP A 2 -2.12 2.09 13.09
N PHE A 3 -3.42 2.27 13.28
CA PHE A 3 -4.41 1.30 12.85
C PHE A 3 -5.15 1.83 11.64
N LEU A 4 -5.25 1.02 10.59
CA LEU A 4 -6.14 1.29 9.49
C LEU A 4 -7.52 0.75 9.85
N GLN A 5 -8.52 1.62 9.80
CA GLN A 5 -9.88 1.26 10.19
C GLN A 5 -10.63 0.61 9.02
N PRO A 6 -11.66 -0.21 9.31
CA PRO A 6 -12.51 -0.76 8.25
C PRO A 6 -13.05 0.34 7.34
N GLY A 7 -13.04 0.08 6.03
CA GLY A 7 -13.43 1.05 5.02
C GLY A 7 -12.28 1.84 4.43
N THR A 8 -11.12 1.83 5.07
CA THR A 8 -9.93 2.50 4.52
C THR A 8 -9.51 1.81 3.22
N ARG A 9 -9.18 2.61 2.20
CA ARG A 9 -8.73 2.08 0.91
C ARG A 9 -7.25 2.35 0.74
N ILE A 10 -6.53 1.28 0.41
CA ILE A 10 -5.09 1.30 0.19
C ILE A 10 -4.80 0.69 -1.17
N ASP A 11 -3.65 1.02 -1.73
CA ASP A 11 -3.28 0.51 -3.04
C ASP A 11 -1.81 0.06 -3.07
N ARG A 12 -1.46 -0.66 -4.14
CA ARG A 12 -0.12 -1.17 -4.31
C ARG A 12 0.18 -1.40 -5.80
N TYR A 13 1.39 -1.04 -6.21
CA TYR A 13 1.98 -1.48 -7.46
C TYR A 13 2.84 -2.71 -7.15
N GLY A 14 2.53 -3.85 -7.74
CA GLY A 14 3.29 -5.08 -7.57
C GLY A 14 2.44 -6.26 -7.19
N SER A 15 3.10 -7.38 -6.86
CA SER A 15 2.42 -8.63 -6.51
C SER A 15 1.82 -8.57 -5.11
N ASP A 16 0.95 -9.54 -4.81
CA ASP A 16 0.32 -9.68 -3.50
C ASP A 16 1.29 -10.23 -2.43
N PHE A 17 2.51 -10.56 -2.81
CA PHE A 17 3.51 -11.09 -1.88
C PHE A 17 4.30 -9.99 -1.16
N GLY A 18 4.01 -8.74 -1.43
CA GLY A 18 4.61 -7.61 -0.73
C GLY A 18 3.76 -7.13 0.42
N SER A 19 4.34 -6.26 1.26
CA SER A 19 3.68 -5.73 2.45
C SER A 19 3.61 -4.21 2.49
N PHE A 20 4.15 -3.52 1.48
CA PHE A 20 4.10 -2.07 1.42
C PHE A 20 2.92 -1.61 0.58
N THR A 21 2.14 -0.70 1.13
CA THR A 21 0.96 -0.11 0.50
C THR A 21 0.96 1.39 0.72
N SER A 22 0.05 2.09 0.05
CA SER A 22 -0.15 3.52 0.24
C SER A 22 -1.65 3.80 0.29
N SER A 23 -2.03 5.01 0.72
CA SER A 23 -3.41 5.43 0.59
C SER A 23 -3.80 5.46 -0.89
N GLU A 24 -5.02 5.06 -1.21
CA GLU A 24 -5.51 5.08 -2.59
C GLU A 24 -5.38 6.49 -3.18
N GLY A 25 -4.88 6.55 -4.42
CA GLY A 25 -4.85 7.80 -5.16
C GLY A 25 -3.63 8.68 -4.96
N ILE A 26 -2.65 8.26 -4.17
CA ILE A 26 -1.39 9.01 -4.06
C ILE A 26 -0.71 9.03 -5.44
N PRO A 27 -0.32 10.23 -5.94
CA PRO A 27 0.36 10.33 -7.23
C PRO A 27 1.60 9.44 -7.30
N TYR A 28 1.82 8.83 -8.46
CA TYR A 28 2.92 7.89 -8.66
C TYR A 28 4.27 8.48 -8.24
N LYS A 29 4.54 9.73 -8.62
CA LYS A 29 5.81 10.40 -8.30
C LYS A 29 6.05 10.56 -6.80
N MET A 30 5.01 10.57 -5.98
CA MET A 30 5.13 10.71 -4.54
C MET A 30 5.42 9.37 -3.84
N ARG A 31 5.51 8.29 -4.59
CA ARG A 31 5.77 6.94 -4.06
C ARG A 31 7.26 6.58 -4.09
N SER A 32 8.09 7.35 -4.79
CA SER A 32 9.55 7.13 -4.91
C SER A 32 9.89 5.67 -5.24
N VAL A 33 9.16 5.09 -6.20
CA VAL A 33 9.36 3.70 -6.62
C VAL A 33 10.36 3.62 -7.77
N ALA A 34 10.97 2.43 -7.92
CA ALA A 34 11.95 2.19 -8.96
C ALA A 34 11.36 2.39 -10.36
N PRO A 35 12.16 2.85 -11.35
CA PRO A 35 11.71 2.97 -12.73
C PRO A 35 11.07 1.67 -13.22
N GLY A 36 9.95 1.78 -13.95
CA GLY A 36 9.21 0.63 -14.46
C GLY A 36 8.18 0.04 -13.51
N THR A 37 8.07 0.52 -12.27
CA THR A 37 7.10 0.04 -11.31
C THR A 37 5.65 0.28 -11.78
N ASP A 38 5.42 1.35 -12.55
CA ASP A 38 4.12 1.65 -13.14
C ASP A 38 3.65 0.59 -14.15
N LEU A 39 4.56 -0.27 -14.61
CA LEU A 39 4.23 -1.40 -15.50
C LEU A 39 3.82 -2.65 -14.69
N LYS A 40 3.98 -2.64 -13.38
CA LYS A 40 3.55 -3.74 -12.53
C LYS A 40 2.04 -3.66 -12.25
N PRO A 41 1.41 -4.77 -11.87
CA PRO A 41 -0.01 -4.76 -11.54
C PRO A 41 -0.33 -3.71 -10.47
N TYR A 42 -1.40 -2.97 -10.71
CA TYR A 42 -1.92 -2.00 -9.75
C TYR A 42 -3.19 -2.59 -9.12
N SER A 43 -3.24 -2.61 -7.81
CA SER A 43 -4.38 -3.16 -7.07
C SER A 43 -4.84 -2.19 -5.99
N VAL A 44 -6.15 -2.18 -5.75
CA VAL A 44 -6.76 -1.42 -4.67
C VAL A 44 -7.44 -2.40 -3.73
N PHE A 45 -7.26 -2.18 -2.43
CA PHE A 45 -7.84 -3.02 -1.38
C PHE A 45 -8.62 -2.17 -0.41
N GLU A 46 -9.65 -2.77 0.17
CA GLU A 46 -10.39 -2.17 1.28
C GLU A 46 -10.08 -2.93 2.56
N VAL A 47 -9.83 -2.20 3.63
CA VAL A 47 -9.62 -2.78 4.96
C VAL A 47 -10.97 -3.25 5.48
N VAL A 48 -11.07 -4.52 5.86
CA VAL A 48 -12.29 -5.14 6.41
C VAL A 48 -12.24 -5.19 7.92
N LYS A 49 -11.07 -5.52 8.49
CA LYS A 49 -10.83 -5.58 9.93
C LYS A 49 -9.69 -4.63 10.28
N PRO A 50 -9.70 -3.99 11.46
CA PRO A 50 -8.60 -3.08 11.83
C PRO A 50 -7.24 -3.76 11.70
N ILE A 51 -6.30 -3.05 11.07
CA ILE A 51 -4.93 -3.54 10.86
C ILE A 51 -3.96 -2.60 11.54
N ASN A 52 -3.06 -3.17 12.34
CA ASN A 52 -1.95 -2.42 12.92
C ASN A 52 -0.84 -2.30 11.87
N VAL A 53 -0.49 -1.08 11.51
CA VAL A 53 0.51 -0.82 10.46
C VAL A 53 1.58 0.13 10.98
N LYS A 54 2.71 0.17 10.27
CA LYS A 54 3.71 1.22 10.45
C LYS A 54 3.52 2.22 9.32
N ALA A 55 3.07 3.42 9.66
CA ALA A 55 2.90 4.49 8.69
C ALA A 55 4.12 5.40 8.68
N GLY A 56 4.47 5.92 7.51
CA GLY A 56 5.57 6.86 7.36
C GLY A 56 5.48 7.60 6.06
N GLU A 57 6.12 8.76 6.00
CA GLU A 57 6.24 9.54 4.79
C GLU A 57 7.31 8.91 3.88
N ILE A 58 7.01 8.80 2.59
CA ILE A 58 7.93 8.26 1.61
C ILE A 58 9.01 9.29 1.32
N ALA A 59 10.29 8.92 1.55
CA ALA A 59 11.42 9.78 1.27
C ALA A 59 11.63 9.95 -0.25
N PRO A 60 12.24 11.05 -0.70
CA PRO A 60 12.63 11.21 -2.11
C PRO A 60 13.60 10.09 -2.51
N TRP A 61 13.37 9.50 -3.67
CA TRP A 61 14.20 8.40 -4.19
C TRP A 61 13.98 8.28 -5.70
N PHE A 62 14.97 7.74 -6.43
CA PHE A 62 14.87 7.51 -7.88
C PHE A 62 14.44 8.76 -8.65
N ASP A 63 14.99 9.94 -8.28
CA ASP A 63 14.63 11.25 -8.86
C ASP A 63 13.16 11.62 -8.69
N GLU A 64 12.44 10.94 -7.79
CA GLU A 64 11.06 11.25 -7.45
C GLU A 64 10.97 12.03 -6.15
N PRO A 65 10.03 12.98 -6.01
CA PRO A 65 9.95 13.84 -4.82
C PRO A 65 9.52 13.12 -3.55
N GLY A 66 8.83 11.97 -3.65
CA GLY A 66 8.27 11.32 -2.48
C GLY A 66 7.12 12.13 -1.87
N GLY A 67 6.97 12.07 -0.55
CA GLY A 67 5.98 12.85 0.21
C GLY A 67 4.65 12.16 0.41
N GLY A 68 4.38 11.03 -0.26
CA GLY A 68 3.18 10.23 0.01
C GLY A 68 3.31 9.47 1.31
N ILE A 69 2.19 8.93 1.80
CA ILE A 69 2.19 8.09 3.00
C ILE A 69 2.25 6.62 2.59
N GLN A 70 3.13 5.88 3.26
CA GLN A 70 3.33 4.46 3.04
C GLN A 70 2.93 3.70 4.30
N TYR A 71 2.24 2.59 4.11
CA TYR A 71 1.86 1.70 5.21
C TYR A 71 2.58 0.37 5.06
N LEU A 72 3.39 0.01 6.06
CA LEU A 72 3.94 -1.34 6.13
C LEU A 72 2.95 -2.22 6.87
N LEU A 73 2.40 -3.20 6.17
CA LEU A 73 1.43 -4.15 6.72
C LEU A 73 2.17 -5.18 7.60
N PRO A 74 1.47 -5.80 8.57
CA PRO A 74 2.09 -6.82 9.44
C PRO A 74 2.37 -8.14 8.72
N ASP A 75 1.69 -8.39 7.59
CA ASP A 75 1.85 -9.58 6.77
C ASP A 75 1.78 -9.18 5.30
N THR A 76 1.97 -10.15 4.41
CA THR A 76 1.81 -9.90 2.99
C THR A 76 0.34 -9.64 2.65
N VAL A 77 0.11 -8.93 1.55
CA VAL A 77 -1.25 -8.69 1.05
C VAL A 77 -1.99 -10.02 0.86
N ASP A 78 -1.31 -11.02 0.28
CA ASP A 78 -1.89 -12.34 0.04
C ASP A 78 -2.43 -12.98 1.33
N GLU A 79 -1.64 -12.96 2.40
CA GLU A 79 -2.05 -13.52 3.68
C GLU A 79 -3.22 -12.75 4.29
N LEU A 80 -3.23 -11.43 4.15
CA LEU A 80 -4.31 -10.60 4.68
C LEU A 80 -5.60 -10.77 3.89
N LEU A 81 -5.52 -11.03 2.60
CA LEU A 81 -6.69 -11.38 1.79
C LEU A 81 -7.26 -12.73 2.24
N ASP A 82 -6.39 -13.72 2.43
CA ASP A 82 -6.80 -15.05 2.90
C ASP A 82 -7.47 -14.99 4.28
N ALA A 83 -6.95 -14.15 5.15
CA ALA A 83 -7.49 -13.99 6.51
C ALA A 83 -8.78 -13.15 6.57
N GLY A 84 -9.23 -12.59 5.45
CA GLY A 84 -10.41 -11.75 5.40
C GLY A 84 -10.20 -10.37 6.02
N VAL A 85 -8.95 -9.95 6.20
CA VAL A 85 -8.60 -8.65 6.76
C VAL A 85 -8.63 -7.57 5.67
N LEU A 86 -8.24 -7.93 4.45
CA LEU A 86 -8.34 -7.09 3.26
C LEU A 86 -9.31 -7.68 2.26
N ARG A 87 -9.91 -6.81 1.45
CA ARG A 87 -10.76 -7.19 0.33
C ARG A 87 -10.27 -6.48 -0.92
N ARG A 88 -10.08 -7.22 -2.02
CA ARG A 88 -9.67 -6.62 -3.29
C ARG A 88 -10.83 -5.87 -3.92
N ILE A 89 -10.58 -4.60 -4.30
CA ILE A 89 -11.55 -3.78 -5.01
C ILE A 89 -11.26 -3.81 -6.51
N LYS A 90 -9.98 -3.70 -6.88
CA LYS A 90 -9.56 -3.80 -8.29
C LYS A 90 -8.05 -4.00 -8.44
#